data_ce42df3e934eb33d5f41619c96f4516a
#
_entry.id   ce42df3e934eb33d5f41619c96f4516a
#
_cell.length_a   1.000
_cell.length_b   1.000
_cell.length_c   1.000
_cell.angle_alpha   90.00
_cell.angle_beta   90.00
_cell.angle_gamma   90.00
#
_symmetry.space_group_name_H-M   'P 1'
#
loop_
_entity.id
_entity.type
_entity.pdbx_description
1 polymer ?
#
loop_
_entity_poly.entity_id
_entity_poly.type
_entity_poly.pdbx_seq_one_letter_code
_entity_poly.pdbx_strand_id
1 'polypeptide(L)'
;MDIWYRVNKNFPEYKLHLVPFEDNHEGILSEIEKLGKKFDFLIGVCDSKAWLSRCNFLPLGRYQKMIAVSREHHLTKKGRIDLEDLYGETLMMVKQGDSGVNDFIRNDLKRYHPKIRIEDTPQFYDLSVFNRCAETGKVLLTIECWQEVHPGLVFIPVNWDYSIPYGLLYSFDAPKDVLRFVERVKALRNE
;
A
#
# COMPACT_ATOMS: atom_id res chain seq x y z
N MET A 1 -8.40 10.29 4.04
CA MET A 1 -9.07 11.62 4.05
C MET A 1 -9.38 12.13 5.45
N ASP A 2 -9.62 11.28 6.44
CA ASP A 2 -9.97 11.70 7.81
C ASP A 2 -8.90 12.58 8.48
N ILE A 3 -7.62 12.28 8.26
CA ILE A 3 -6.53 13.08 8.85
C ILE A 3 -6.56 14.53 8.32
N TRP A 4 -6.84 14.74 7.01
CA TRP A 4 -6.95 16.09 6.46
C TRP A 4 -8.15 16.84 7.05
N TYR A 5 -9.30 16.18 7.20
CA TYR A 5 -10.47 16.82 7.83
C TYR A 5 -10.17 17.29 9.26
N ARG A 6 -9.52 16.44 10.07
CA ARG A 6 -9.10 16.78 11.44
C ARG A 6 -8.07 17.93 11.45
N VAL A 7 -7.08 17.88 10.54
CA VAL A 7 -6.09 18.95 10.41
C VAL A 7 -6.76 20.26 10.01
N ASN A 8 -7.61 20.27 8.97
CA ASN A 8 -8.26 21.48 8.50
C ASN A 8 -9.19 22.10 9.56
N LYS A 9 -9.89 21.27 10.34
CA LYS A 9 -10.74 21.74 11.45
C LYS A 9 -9.94 22.44 12.56
N ASN A 10 -8.75 21.93 12.89
CA ASN A 10 -7.94 22.44 13.99
C ASN A 10 -6.93 23.51 13.54
N PHE A 11 -6.53 23.49 12.27
CA PHE A 11 -5.51 24.36 11.68
C PHE A 11 -5.95 24.86 10.30
N PRO A 12 -6.95 25.77 10.22
CA PRO A 12 -7.54 26.20 8.94
C PRO A 12 -6.59 27.03 8.05
N GLU A 13 -5.44 27.45 8.57
CA GLU A 13 -4.41 28.15 7.82
C GLU A 13 -3.73 27.26 6.76
N TYR A 14 -3.75 25.94 6.93
CA TYR A 14 -3.22 25.01 5.91
C TYR A 14 -4.21 24.84 4.76
N LYS A 15 -3.71 24.81 3.54
CA LYS A 15 -4.49 24.59 2.32
C LYS A 15 -4.05 23.29 1.65
N LEU A 16 -5.01 22.51 1.18
CA LEU A 16 -4.74 21.29 0.42
C LEU A 16 -4.68 21.62 -1.07
N HIS A 17 -3.53 21.38 -1.69
CA HIS A 17 -3.32 21.39 -3.13
C HIS A 17 -2.97 20.00 -3.61
N LEU A 18 -3.82 19.39 -4.45
CA LEU A 18 -3.56 18.08 -5.02
C LEU A 18 -2.77 18.25 -6.31
N VAL A 19 -1.64 17.57 -6.40
CA VAL A 19 -0.75 17.60 -7.57
C VAL A 19 -0.77 16.23 -8.22
N PRO A 20 -1.20 16.11 -9.51
CA PRO A 20 -1.17 14.85 -10.21
C PRO A 20 0.28 14.42 -10.52
N PHE A 21 0.52 13.11 -10.49
CA PHE A 21 1.80 12.50 -10.88
C PHE A 21 1.56 11.17 -11.58
N GLU A 22 2.59 10.66 -12.27
CA GLU A 22 2.53 9.33 -12.89
C GLU A 22 2.80 8.25 -11.85
N ASP A 23 1.83 7.36 -11.69
CA ASP A 23 1.88 6.25 -10.73
C ASP A 23 2.49 5.00 -11.37
N ASN A 24 3.80 5.03 -11.58
CA ASN A 24 4.61 3.89 -11.98
C ASN A 24 5.94 3.87 -11.20
N HIS A 25 6.66 2.75 -11.25
CA HIS A 25 7.86 2.56 -10.42
C HIS A 25 8.92 3.64 -10.64
N GLU A 26 9.22 4.00 -11.88
CA GLU A 26 10.22 5.04 -12.19
C GLU A 26 9.69 6.44 -11.84
N GLY A 27 8.42 6.70 -12.13
CA GLY A 27 7.73 7.94 -11.82
C GLY A 27 7.70 8.21 -10.31
N ILE A 28 7.33 7.24 -9.49
CA ILE A 28 7.22 7.43 -8.04
C ILE A 28 8.57 7.77 -7.38
N LEU A 29 9.66 7.14 -7.80
CA LEU A 29 10.99 7.47 -7.27
C LEU A 29 11.41 8.88 -7.66
N SER A 30 11.14 9.29 -8.91
CA SER A 30 11.34 10.66 -9.38
C SER A 30 10.49 11.67 -8.60
N GLU A 31 9.25 11.32 -8.25
CA GLU A 31 8.38 12.21 -7.46
C GLU A 31 8.87 12.33 -6.01
N ILE A 32 9.37 11.26 -5.40
CA ILE A 32 9.99 11.30 -4.06
C ILE A 32 11.18 12.26 -4.04
N GLU A 33 11.99 12.32 -5.10
CA GLU A 33 13.13 13.26 -5.21
C GLU A 33 12.70 14.73 -5.38
N LYS A 34 11.44 14.98 -5.72
CA LYS A 34 10.84 16.33 -5.83
C LYS A 34 10.18 16.80 -4.52
N LEU A 35 10.13 15.96 -3.50
CA LEU A 35 9.62 16.35 -2.17
C LEU A 35 10.42 17.53 -1.61
N GLY A 36 9.71 18.53 -1.09
CA GLY A 36 10.28 19.78 -0.60
C GLY A 36 10.64 20.79 -1.69
N LYS A 37 10.43 20.45 -2.98
CA LYS A 37 10.68 21.34 -4.15
C LYS A 37 9.39 21.61 -4.93
N LYS A 38 8.69 20.56 -5.34
CA LYS A 38 7.47 20.64 -6.16
C LYS A 38 6.22 20.49 -5.29
N PHE A 39 6.28 19.69 -4.26
CA PHE A 39 5.20 19.45 -3.29
C PHE A 39 5.78 19.05 -1.93
N ASP A 40 4.99 19.25 -0.89
CA ASP A 40 5.43 19.07 0.49
C ASP A 40 5.35 17.62 0.92
N PHE A 41 4.31 16.90 0.47
CA PHE A 41 4.01 15.54 0.90
C PHE A 41 3.59 14.65 -0.27
N LEU A 42 3.96 13.38 -0.17
CA LEU A 42 3.33 12.28 -0.87
C LEU A 42 2.60 11.41 0.15
N ILE A 43 1.33 11.10 -0.10
CA ILE A 43 0.54 10.19 0.75
C ILE A 43 0.49 8.84 0.07
N GLY A 44 0.91 7.80 0.78
CA GLY A 44 0.90 6.47 0.20
C GLY A 44 1.20 5.37 1.21
N VAL A 45 1.05 4.15 0.73
CA VAL A 45 1.52 2.95 1.43
C VAL A 45 3.03 2.90 1.27
N CYS A 46 3.75 2.83 2.38
CA CYS A 46 5.21 2.84 2.35
C CYS A 46 5.81 1.84 3.33
N ASP A 47 6.48 0.85 2.78
CA ASP A 47 7.36 -0.09 3.46
C ASP A 47 8.57 -0.41 2.58
N SER A 48 8.82 0.42 1.56
CA SER A 48 9.93 0.29 0.61
C SER A 48 11.21 0.86 1.19
N LYS A 49 12.26 0.04 1.25
CA LYS A 49 13.60 0.48 1.65
C LYS A 49 14.16 1.53 0.68
N ALA A 50 13.85 1.38 -0.62
CA ALA A 50 14.29 2.32 -1.64
C ALA A 50 13.67 3.71 -1.43
N TRP A 51 12.41 3.80 -1.00
CA TRP A 51 11.75 5.07 -0.70
C TRP A 51 12.26 5.67 0.60
N LEU A 52 12.30 4.86 1.67
CA LEU A 52 12.72 5.30 3.00
C LEU A 52 14.19 5.73 3.09
N SER A 53 15.01 5.34 2.12
CA SER A 53 16.37 5.86 1.97
C SER A 53 16.45 7.27 1.34
N ARG A 54 15.32 7.81 0.84
CA ARG A 54 15.26 9.09 0.11
C ARG A 54 14.40 10.16 0.78
N CYS A 55 13.56 9.77 1.73
CA CYS A 55 12.65 10.70 2.40
C CYS A 55 12.32 10.27 3.82
N ASN A 56 11.77 11.19 4.61
CA ASN A 56 11.15 10.88 5.88
C ASN A 56 9.77 10.26 5.68
N PHE A 57 9.32 9.49 6.67
CA PHE A 57 8.00 8.90 6.68
C PHE A 57 7.30 9.10 8.03
N LEU A 58 6.13 9.72 8.01
CA LEU A 58 5.23 9.80 9.14
C LEU A 58 4.09 8.79 8.95
N PRO A 59 4.08 7.65 9.66
CA PRO A 59 2.99 6.68 9.54
C PRO A 59 1.70 7.30 10.08
N LEU A 60 0.59 7.18 9.34
CA LEU A 60 -0.75 7.62 9.74
C LEU A 60 -1.63 6.47 10.22
N GLY A 61 -1.38 5.27 9.75
CA GLY A 61 -2.13 4.07 10.08
C GLY A 61 -1.57 2.86 9.34
N ARG A 62 -2.37 1.81 9.30
CA ARG A 62 -2.06 0.58 8.58
C ARG A 62 -3.27 0.13 7.77
N TYR A 63 -3.02 -0.38 6.57
CA TYR A 63 -4.03 -1.06 5.77
C TYR A 63 -3.88 -2.57 5.92
N GLN A 64 -5.00 -3.25 6.08
CA GLN A 64 -5.03 -4.72 6.12
C GLN A 64 -4.65 -5.28 4.75
N LYS A 65 -3.87 -6.35 4.76
CA LYS A 65 -3.63 -7.15 3.56
C LYS A 65 -4.88 -7.96 3.24
N MET A 66 -5.21 -7.98 1.96
CA MET A 66 -6.32 -8.74 1.41
C MET A 66 -5.83 -9.54 0.21
N ILE A 67 -6.70 -10.34 -0.36
CA ILE A 67 -6.48 -10.89 -1.69
C ILE A 67 -7.45 -10.28 -2.69
N ALA A 68 -7.05 -10.26 -3.96
CA ALA A 68 -7.92 -10.00 -5.08
C ALA A 68 -7.92 -11.20 -6.03
N VAL A 69 -9.08 -11.49 -6.61
CA VAL A 69 -9.29 -12.58 -7.57
C VAL A 69 -10.23 -12.11 -8.68
N SER A 70 -10.20 -12.77 -9.85
CA SER A 70 -11.18 -12.49 -10.90
C SER A 70 -12.61 -12.74 -10.40
N ARG A 71 -13.60 -12.07 -11.01
CA ARG A 71 -15.03 -12.24 -10.65
C ARG A 71 -15.53 -13.67 -10.80
N GLU A 72 -14.89 -14.48 -11.63
CA GLU A 72 -15.27 -15.87 -11.90
C GLU A 72 -14.55 -16.86 -10.98
N HIS A 73 -13.61 -16.40 -10.16
CA HIS A 73 -12.83 -17.26 -9.29
C HIS A 73 -13.71 -17.90 -8.20
N HIS A 74 -13.48 -19.18 -7.89
CA HIS A 74 -14.29 -19.92 -6.91
C HIS A 74 -14.31 -19.29 -5.50
N LEU A 75 -13.24 -18.59 -5.10
CA LEU A 75 -13.15 -17.92 -3.80
C LEU A 75 -14.13 -16.75 -3.64
N THR A 76 -14.68 -16.21 -4.74
CA THR A 76 -15.69 -15.12 -4.68
C THR A 76 -16.97 -15.52 -3.97
N LYS A 77 -17.23 -16.82 -3.84
CA LYS A 77 -18.39 -17.38 -3.11
C LYS A 77 -18.26 -17.23 -1.58
N LYS A 78 -17.06 -16.86 -1.09
CA LYS A 78 -16.76 -16.66 0.33
C LYS A 78 -16.64 -15.17 0.62
N GLY A 79 -17.29 -14.70 1.68
CA GLY A 79 -17.17 -13.31 2.12
C GLY A 79 -15.85 -13.02 2.84
N ARG A 80 -15.19 -14.07 3.35
CA ARG A 80 -13.88 -14.07 4.00
C ARG A 80 -13.27 -15.46 3.85
N ILE A 81 -11.95 -15.55 3.76
CA ILE A 81 -11.24 -16.83 3.59
C ILE A 81 -10.20 -17.05 4.69
N ASP A 82 -9.90 -18.32 4.91
CA ASP A 82 -8.76 -18.77 5.71
C ASP A 82 -7.56 -19.08 4.82
N LEU A 83 -6.38 -19.22 5.42
CA LEU A 83 -5.15 -19.52 4.66
C LEU A 83 -5.23 -20.87 3.93
N GLU A 84 -5.95 -21.83 4.49
CA GLU A 84 -6.20 -23.16 3.90
C GLU A 84 -6.99 -23.07 2.58
N ASP A 85 -7.82 -22.06 2.42
CA ASP A 85 -8.55 -21.82 1.17
C ASP A 85 -7.65 -21.46 -0.01
N LEU A 86 -6.42 -21.00 0.29
CA LEU A 86 -5.39 -20.70 -0.71
C LEU A 86 -4.52 -21.90 -1.09
N TYR A 87 -4.73 -23.08 -0.47
CA TYR A 87 -3.94 -24.26 -0.80
C TYR A 87 -4.21 -24.74 -2.22
N GLY A 88 -3.13 -24.92 -2.98
CA GLY A 88 -3.20 -25.24 -4.41
C GLY A 88 -3.26 -24.00 -5.31
N GLU A 89 -3.54 -22.82 -4.76
CA GLU A 89 -3.56 -21.56 -5.50
C GLU A 89 -2.15 -21.03 -5.78
N THR A 90 -2.06 -20.11 -6.73
CA THR A 90 -0.88 -19.31 -7.02
C THR A 90 -1.11 -17.89 -6.55
N LEU A 91 -0.42 -17.48 -5.48
CA LEU A 91 -0.48 -16.14 -4.93
C LEU A 91 0.58 -15.26 -5.60
N MET A 92 0.13 -14.30 -6.37
CA MET A 92 0.95 -13.24 -6.95
C MET A 92 1.25 -12.21 -5.87
N MET A 93 2.51 -11.87 -5.66
CA MET A 93 2.93 -10.83 -4.70
C MET A 93 4.22 -10.17 -5.15
N VAL A 94 4.49 -8.96 -4.67
CA VAL A 94 5.69 -8.20 -5.03
C VAL A 94 6.95 -9.01 -4.83
N LYS A 95 7.89 -8.85 -5.76
CA LYS A 95 9.22 -9.47 -5.70
C LYS A 95 9.90 -9.15 -4.37
N GLN A 96 10.62 -10.12 -3.82
CA GLN A 96 11.34 -10.00 -2.56
C GLN A 96 12.47 -8.96 -2.62
N GLY A 97 12.75 -8.30 -1.47
CA GLY A 97 13.96 -7.52 -1.22
C GLY A 97 13.75 -6.07 -0.81
N ASP A 98 12.62 -5.45 -1.18
CA ASP A 98 12.38 -4.03 -0.90
C ASP A 98 11.41 -3.79 0.28
N SER A 99 10.32 -4.55 0.38
CA SER A 99 9.33 -4.41 1.45
C SER A 99 9.52 -5.44 2.55
N GLY A 100 9.81 -4.99 3.76
CA GLY A 100 9.97 -5.86 4.93
C GLY A 100 8.69 -6.63 5.26
N VAL A 101 7.52 -5.98 5.13
CA VAL A 101 6.21 -6.62 5.37
C VAL A 101 5.95 -7.73 4.35
N ASN A 102 6.11 -7.44 3.05
CA ASN A 102 5.85 -8.47 2.03
C ASN A 102 6.88 -9.61 2.10
N ASP A 103 8.13 -9.31 2.42
CA ASP A 103 9.17 -10.33 2.65
C ASP A 103 8.83 -11.22 3.85
N PHE A 104 8.35 -10.62 4.94
CA PHE A 104 7.89 -11.36 6.11
C PHE A 104 6.71 -12.29 5.75
N ILE A 105 5.67 -11.78 5.11
CA ILE A 105 4.50 -12.58 4.68
C ILE A 105 4.96 -13.75 3.79
N ARG A 106 5.82 -13.48 2.82
CA ARG A 106 6.38 -14.51 1.92
C ARG A 106 7.09 -15.63 2.67
N ASN A 107 7.93 -15.26 3.63
CA ASN A 107 8.69 -16.23 4.43
C ASN A 107 7.77 -17.05 5.34
N ASP A 108 6.77 -16.41 5.94
CA ASP A 108 5.76 -17.04 6.78
C ASP A 108 4.93 -18.05 5.99
N LEU A 109 4.40 -17.65 4.82
CA LEU A 109 3.66 -18.53 3.93
C LEU A 109 4.52 -19.72 3.45
N LYS A 110 5.77 -19.49 3.06
CA LYS A 110 6.67 -20.58 2.64
C LYS A 110 6.94 -21.59 3.78
N ARG A 111 7.03 -21.09 5.01
CA ARG A 111 7.35 -21.91 6.19
C ARG A 111 6.15 -22.72 6.69
N TYR A 112 4.98 -22.08 6.80
CA TYR A 112 3.83 -22.67 7.46
C TYR A 112 2.71 -23.11 6.51
N HIS A 113 2.68 -22.55 5.29
CA HIS A 113 1.65 -22.82 4.28
C HIS A 113 2.26 -23.18 2.90
N PRO A 114 3.18 -24.19 2.83
CA PRO A 114 3.95 -24.50 1.60
C PRO A 114 3.08 -25.00 0.43
N LYS A 115 1.80 -25.26 0.67
CA LYS A 115 0.83 -25.61 -0.38
C LYS A 115 0.35 -24.39 -1.19
N ILE A 116 0.68 -23.17 -0.76
CA ILE A 116 0.43 -21.92 -1.50
C ILE A 116 1.64 -21.67 -2.40
N ARG A 117 1.44 -21.68 -3.71
CA ARG A 117 2.50 -21.32 -4.66
C ARG A 117 2.64 -19.79 -4.71
N ILE A 118 3.87 -19.29 -4.63
CA ILE A 118 4.13 -17.85 -4.71
C ILE A 118 4.75 -17.53 -6.07
N GLU A 119 4.17 -16.53 -6.74
CA GLU A 119 4.66 -16.00 -7.99
C GLU A 119 5.03 -14.52 -7.84
N ASP A 120 6.20 -14.14 -8.37
CA ASP A 120 6.67 -12.76 -8.29
C ASP A 120 5.92 -11.85 -9.28
N THR A 121 5.49 -10.69 -8.78
CA THR A 121 5.15 -9.53 -9.59
C THR A 121 6.31 -8.54 -9.60
N PRO A 122 6.27 -7.47 -10.42
CA PRO A 122 7.16 -6.33 -10.23
C PRO A 122 7.11 -5.78 -8.80
N GLN A 123 8.14 -5.03 -8.40
CA GLN A 123 8.22 -4.40 -7.06
C GLN A 123 7.16 -3.32 -6.83
N PHE A 124 6.56 -2.85 -7.88
CA PHE A 124 5.49 -1.86 -7.85
C PHE A 124 4.25 -2.40 -8.56
N TYR A 125 3.06 -2.19 -7.97
CA TYR A 125 1.79 -2.57 -8.59
C TYR A 125 1.27 -1.41 -9.43
N ASP A 126 1.24 -1.62 -10.72
CA ASP A 126 0.53 -0.82 -11.68
C ASP A 126 -0.73 -1.57 -12.19
N LEU A 127 -1.46 -0.95 -13.09
CA LEU A 127 -2.68 -1.54 -13.64
C LEU A 127 -2.42 -2.88 -14.35
N SER A 128 -1.22 -3.11 -14.89
CA SER A 128 -0.89 -4.37 -15.57
C SER A 128 -0.90 -5.58 -14.64
N VAL A 129 -0.52 -5.39 -13.37
CA VAL A 129 -0.57 -6.45 -12.36
C VAL A 129 -2.02 -6.86 -12.06
N PHE A 130 -2.93 -5.88 -11.96
CA PHE A 130 -4.36 -6.14 -11.75
C PHE A 130 -5.01 -6.80 -12.98
N ASN A 131 -4.71 -6.33 -14.18
CA ASN A 131 -5.15 -6.97 -15.44
C ASN A 131 -4.70 -8.44 -15.48
N ARG A 132 -3.42 -8.70 -15.20
CA ARG A 132 -2.87 -10.06 -15.17
C ARG A 132 -3.58 -10.95 -14.16
N CYS A 133 -3.92 -10.45 -12.99
CA CYS A 133 -4.70 -11.19 -12.00
C CYS A 133 -6.09 -11.53 -12.56
N ALA A 134 -6.79 -10.57 -13.15
CA ALA A 134 -8.12 -10.78 -13.73
C ALA A 134 -8.12 -11.82 -14.86
N GLU A 135 -7.08 -11.84 -15.70
CA GLU A 135 -6.96 -12.70 -16.88
C GLU A 135 -6.49 -14.12 -16.57
N THR A 136 -5.62 -14.28 -15.56
CA THR A 136 -4.95 -15.58 -15.31
C THR A 136 -5.64 -16.46 -14.29
N GLY A 137 -6.68 -15.95 -13.61
CA GLY A 137 -7.37 -16.68 -12.54
C GLY A 137 -6.48 -16.94 -11.30
N LYS A 138 -5.35 -16.24 -11.18
CA LYS A 138 -4.48 -16.32 -10.00
C LYS A 138 -4.99 -15.41 -8.91
N VAL A 139 -4.49 -15.62 -7.70
CA VAL A 139 -4.77 -14.79 -6.53
C VAL A 139 -3.73 -13.69 -6.42
N LEU A 140 -4.11 -12.44 -6.16
CA LEU A 140 -3.20 -11.31 -5.96
C LEU A 140 -3.19 -10.88 -4.50
N LEU A 141 -2.01 -10.81 -3.87
CA LEU A 141 -1.86 -10.15 -2.57
C LEU A 141 -2.04 -8.65 -2.75
N THR A 142 -2.98 -8.07 -2.04
CA THR A 142 -3.36 -6.65 -2.17
C THR A 142 -3.60 -6.00 -0.80
N ILE A 143 -4.24 -4.83 -0.79
CA ILE A 143 -4.58 -4.07 0.42
C ILE A 143 -6.01 -3.53 0.34
N GLU A 144 -6.63 -3.33 1.49
CA GLU A 144 -8.03 -2.93 1.59
C GLU A 144 -8.39 -1.62 0.87
N CYS A 145 -7.47 -0.65 0.81
CA CYS A 145 -7.77 0.64 0.17
C CYS A 145 -7.83 0.57 -1.37
N TRP A 146 -7.52 -0.57 -1.98
CA TRP A 146 -7.58 -0.78 -3.44
C TRP A 146 -8.82 -1.54 -3.91
N GLN A 147 -9.83 -1.71 -3.05
CA GLN A 147 -11.01 -2.54 -3.36
C GLN A 147 -11.77 -2.14 -4.64
N GLU A 148 -11.65 -0.89 -5.07
CA GLU A 148 -12.32 -0.38 -6.27
C GLU A 148 -11.37 -0.07 -7.43
N VAL A 149 -10.10 -0.48 -7.33
CA VAL A 149 -9.08 -0.13 -8.31
C VAL A 149 -9.29 -0.81 -9.67
N HIS A 150 -9.95 -1.98 -9.71
CA HIS A 150 -10.14 -2.73 -10.94
C HIS A 150 -11.52 -3.39 -11.02
N PRO A 151 -12.34 -3.10 -12.06
CA PRO A 151 -13.72 -3.58 -12.14
C PRO A 151 -13.87 -5.10 -12.36
N GLY A 152 -12.83 -5.76 -12.87
CA GLY A 152 -12.79 -7.22 -13.10
C GLY A 152 -12.41 -8.05 -11.87
N LEU A 153 -12.07 -7.41 -10.75
CA LEU A 153 -11.61 -8.09 -9.55
C LEU A 153 -12.62 -8.01 -8.41
N VAL A 154 -12.56 -9.01 -7.54
CA VAL A 154 -13.23 -9.05 -6.24
C VAL A 154 -12.15 -9.13 -5.17
N PHE A 155 -12.26 -8.26 -4.16
CA PHE A 155 -11.33 -8.19 -3.04
C PHE A 155 -11.93 -8.93 -1.85
N ILE A 156 -11.17 -9.87 -1.30
CA ILE A 156 -11.64 -10.77 -0.25
C ILE A 156 -10.72 -10.63 0.97
N PRO A 157 -11.27 -10.32 2.15
CA PRO A 157 -10.50 -10.34 3.39
C PRO A 157 -10.09 -11.77 3.76
N VAL A 158 -8.90 -11.88 4.33
CA VAL A 158 -8.33 -13.16 4.80
C VAL A 158 -8.23 -13.12 6.32
N ASN A 159 -8.38 -14.26 6.98
CA ASN A 159 -8.19 -14.42 8.42
C ASN A 159 -6.69 -14.48 8.77
N TRP A 160 -6.03 -13.33 8.71
CA TRP A 160 -4.63 -13.11 9.08
C TRP A 160 -4.43 -11.69 9.64
N ASP A 161 -3.32 -11.46 10.31
CA ASP A 161 -2.99 -10.16 10.90
C ASP A 161 -1.96 -9.35 10.07
N TYR A 162 -1.86 -9.64 8.76
CA TYR A 162 -0.92 -8.93 7.91
C TYR A 162 -1.46 -7.56 7.52
N SER A 163 -0.68 -6.54 7.81
CA SER A 163 -1.00 -5.16 7.45
C SER A 163 0.25 -4.40 7.03
N ILE A 164 0.09 -3.31 6.29
CA ILE A 164 1.17 -2.49 5.79
C ILE A 164 0.97 -1.03 6.20
N PRO A 165 2.00 -0.28 6.63
CA PRO A 165 1.84 1.11 7.02
C PRO A 165 1.53 2.00 5.82
N TYR A 166 0.72 3.04 6.05
CA TYR A 166 0.53 4.16 5.13
C TYR A 166 0.77 5.47 5.87
N GLY A 167 1.15 6.51 5.15
CA GLY A 167 1.43 7.79 5.77
C GLY A 167 1.89 8.87 4.82
N LEU A 168 2.51 9.89 5.42
CA LEU A 168 3.09 11.03 4.73
C LEU A 168 4.58 10.80 4.51
N LEU A 169 5.01 10.87 3.26
CA LEU A 169 6.42 10.97 2.90
C LEU A 169 6.74 12.46 2.68
N TYR A 170 7.88 12.91 3.19
CA TYR A 170 8.33 14.30 3.08
C TYR A 170 9.86 14.37 3.03
N SER A 171 10.41 15.47 2.50
CA SER A 171 11.84 15.63 2.29
C SER A 171 12.64 15.52 3.60
N PHE A 172 13.87 15.01 3.53
CA PHE A 172 14.83 15.11 4.64
C PHE A 172 15.13 16.58 5.00
N ASP A 173 15.18 17.45 3.99
CA ASP A 173 15.44 18.89 4.13
C ASP A 173 14.11 19.69 4.09
N ALA A 174 13.06 19.15 4.74
CA ALA A 174 11.74 19.76 4.72
C ALA A 174 11.76 21.17 5.34
N PRO A 175 11.08 22.17 4.74
CA PRO A 175 10.93 23.51 5.30
C PRO A 175 10.28 23.51 6.69
N LYS A 176 10.52 24.56 7.48
CA LYS A 176 10.00 24.69 8.85
C LYS A 176 8.47 24.55 8.92
N ASP A 177 7.74 25.05 7.92
CA ASP A 177 6.28 24.96 7.90
C ASP A 177 5.80 23.52 7.67
N VAL A 178 6.48 22.75 6.84
CA VAL A 178 6.24 21.32 6.64
C VAL A 178 6.51 20.55 7.93
N LEU A 179 7.62 20.81 8.60
CA LEU A 179 7.95 20.18 9.88
C LEU A 179 6.93 20.52 10.97
N ARG A 180 6.46 21.79 11.01
CA ARG A 180 5.39 22.22 11.94
C ARG A 180 4.08 21.47 11.66
N PHE A 181 3.71 21.30 10.38
CA PHE A 181 2.56 20.50 10.00
C PHE A 181 2.69 19.05 10.48
N VAL A 182 3.86 18.42 10.25
CA VAL A 182 4.15 17.05 10.71
C VAL A 182 3.96 16.90 12.21
N GLU A 183 4.47 17.85 13.01
CA GLU A 183 4.30 17.81 14.49
C GLU A 183 2.83 17.98 14.91
N ARG A 184 2.06 18.81 14.23
CA ARG A 184 0.62 18.95 14.48
C ARG A 184 -0.15 17.68 14.15
N VAL A 185 0.19 17.02 13.04
CA VAL A 185 -0.42 15.71 12.68
C VAL A 185 -0.07 14.64 13.71
N LYS A 186 1.16 14.62 14.22
CA LYS A 186 1.55 13.72 15.30
C LYS A 186 0.74 13.93 16.58
N ALA A 187 0.52 15.19 16.97
CA ALA A 187 -0.28 15.54 18.13
C ALA A 187 -1.73 15.03 18.01
N LEU A 188 -2.38 15.25 16.86
CA LEU A 188 -3.76 14.80 16.58
C LEU A 188 -3.92 13.26 16.56
N ARG A 189 -2.85 12.51 16.42
CA ARG A 189 -2.89 11.04 16.46
C ARG A 189 -2.90 10.47 17.88
N ASN A 190 -2.39 11.22 18.82
CA ASN A 190 -2.26 10.82 20.23
C ASN A 190 -3.50 11.19 21.06
N GLU A 191 -4.46 11.89 20.45
CA GLU A 191 -5.79 12.20 20.98
C GLU A 191 -6.82 11.14 20.55
#